data_28155af9569ee7a617f7bfe7f1182e4d
#
_entry.id   28155af9569ee7a617f7bfe7f1182e4d
#
_cell.length_a   1.000
_cell.length_b   1.000
_cell.length_c   1.000
_cell.angle_alpha   90.00
_cell.angle_beta   90.00
_cell.angle_gamma   90.00
#
_symmetry.space_group_name_H-M   'P 1'
#
loop_
_entity.id
_entity.type
_entity.pdbx_description
1 polymer ?
#
loop_
_entity_poly.entity_id
_entity_poly.type
_entity_poly.pdbx_seq_one_letter_code
_entity_poly.pdbx_strand_id
1 'polypeptide(L)'
;MADVLTYDSAYLNKNRNRMKEDVAYARYKVGNTWHQANIESATVLPDGRVEVTFIIDHTVTGNITVTGIELYDHNGIRIGSRTVSITRQDAVEGILYVCRLSLFQVVPNTSGTGAYDAL
;
A
#
# COMPACT_ATOMS: atom_id res chain seq x y z
N MET A 1 -12.89 29.74 -16.17
CA MET A 1 -12.30 29.09 -15.00
C MET A 1 -12.99 27.74 -14.81
N ALA A 2 -12.22 26.69 -14.64
CA ALA A 2 -12.78 25.35 -14.46
C ALA A 2 -13.21 25.13 -13.01
N ASP A 3 -14.36 24.52 -12.81
CA ASP A 3 -14.85 24.13 -11.49
C ASP A 3 -14.26 22.78 -11.08
N VAL A 4 -14.04 22.60 -9.79
CA VAL A 4 -13.66 21.32 -9.22
C VAL A 4 -14.91 20.61 -8.72
N LEU A 5 -15.16 19.41 -9.25
CA LEU A 5 -16.30 18.59 -8.85
C LEU A 5 -15.94 17.73 -7.66
N THR A 6 -16.88 17.52 -6.78
CA THR A 6 -16.76 16.57 -5.68
C THR A 6 -17.16 15.19 -6.18
N TYR A 7 -16.36 14.17 -5.87
CA TYR A 7 -16.69 12.80 -6.23
C TYR A 7 -17.86 12.27 -5.42
N ASP A 8 -18.72 11.52 -6.08
CA ASP A 8 -19.76 10.76 -5.38
C ASP A 8 -19.15 9.55 -4.66
N SER A 9 -19.74 9.20 -3.51
CA SER A 9 -19.26 8.08 -2.69
C SER A 9 -19.28 6.76 -3.46
N ALA A 10 -20.28 6.53 -4.30
CA ALA A 10 -20.37 5.32 -5.11
C ALA A 10 -19.18 5.19 -6.09
N TYR A 11 -18.78 6.30 -6.70
CA TYR A 11 -17.65 6.31 -7.61
C TYR A 11 -16.32 6.07 -6.87
N LEU A 12 -16.15 6.68 -5.70
CA LEU A 12 -14.97 6.46 -4.86
C LEU A 12 -14.86 5.02 -4.41
N ASN A 13 -15.97 4.40 -4.01
CA ASN A 13 -16.00 2.99 -3.63
C ASN A 13 -15.64 2.08 -4.80
N LYS A 14 -16.12 2.42 -6.00
CA LYS A 14 -15.73 1.70 -7.21
C LYS A 14 -14.22 1.75 -7.45
N ASN A 15 -13.61 2.91 -7.28
CA ASN A 15 -12.17 3.06 -7.46
C ASN A 15 -11.36 2.37 -6.35
N ARG A 16 -11.86 2.36 -5.13
CA ARG A 16 -11.24 1.61 -4.03
C ARG A 16 -11.26 0.11 -4.29
N ASN A 17 -12.35 -0.42 -4.82
CA ASN A 17 -12.43 -1.82 -5.21
C ASN A 17 -11.49 -2.14 -6.37
N ARG A 18 -11.35 -1.24 -7.33
CA ARG A 18 -10.35 -1.39 -8.41
C ARG A 18 -8.94 -1.38 -7.87
N MET A 19 -8.63 -0.48 -6.95
CA MET A 19 -7.33 -0.41 -6.30
C MET A 19 -7.01 -1.73 -5.58
N LYS A 20 -8.00 -2.29 -4.88
CA LYS A 20 -7.87 -3.59 -4.23
C LYS A 20 -7.53 -4.70 -5.24
N GLU A 21 -8.19 -4.70 -6.37
CA GLU A 21 -8.00 -5.71 -7.43
C GLU A 21 -6.68 -5.51 -8.19
N ASP A 22 -6.20 -4.28 -8.27
CA ASP A 22 -4.95 -3.95 -8.97
C ASP A 22 -3.71 -4.47 -8.26
N VAL A 23 -3.75 -4.63 -6.95
CA VAL A 23 -2.59 -5.06 -6.16
C VAL A 23 -2.25 -6.51 -6.53
N ALA A 24 -1.07 -6.70 -7.12
CA ALA A 24 -0.64 -8.01 -7.62
C ALA A 24 0.38 -8.69 -6.71
N TYR A 25 1.40 -7.94 -6.30
CA TYR A 25 2.46 -8.48 -5.45
C TYR A 25 3.16 -7.36 -4.69
N ALA A 26 3.90 -7.75 -3.67
CA ALA A 26 4.76 -6.86 -2.91
C ALA A 26 6.22 -7.21 -3.14
N ARG A 27 7.10 -6.27 -2.83
CA ARG A 27 8.54 -6.52 -2.74
C ARG A 27 9.06 -5.94 -1.44
N TYR A 28 10.03 -6.61 -0.86
CA TYR A 28 10.71 -6.14 0.34
C TYR A 28 12.23 -6.18 0.14
N LYS A 29 12.92 -5.24 0.75
CA LYS A 29 14.37 -5.10 0.60
C LYS A 29 15.10 -5.60 1.84
N VAL A 30 16.04 -6.51 1.62
CA VAL A 30 16.96 -6.99 2.64
C VAL A 30 18.38 -6.75 2.13
N GLY A 31 19.16 -5.96 2.85
CA GLY A 31 20.45 -5.49 2.35
C GLY A 31 20.26 -4.66 1.09
N ASN A 32 20.87 -5.07 0.00
CA ASN A 32 20.75 -4.41 -1.31
C ASN A 32 19.86 -5.21 -2.29
N THR A 33 19.16 -6.23 -1.80
CA THR A 33 18.41 -7.14 -2.65
C THR A 33 16.90 -7.01 -2.38
N TRP A 34 16.14 -6.91 -3.46
CA TRP A 34 14.68 -6.93 -3.41
C TRP A 34 14.16 -8.35 -3.60
N HIS A 35 13.19 -8.73 -2.78
CA HIS A 35 12.53 -10.03 -2.83
C HIS A 35 11.04 -9.84 -3.03
N GLN A 36 10.41 -10.73 -3.80
CA GLN A 36 8.98 -10.69 -4.05
C GLN A 36 8.22 -11.42 -2.96
N ALA A 37 7.07 -10.87 -2.58
CA ALA A 37 6.12 -11.51 -1.67
C ALA A 37 4.74 -11.53 -2.30
N ASN A 38 4.01 -12.63 -2.08
CA ASN A 38 2.64 -12.77 -2.55
C ASN A 38 1.68 -12.07 -1.60
N ILE A 39 0.63 -11.49 -2.17
CA ILE A 39 -0.41 -10.83 -1.38
C ILE A 39 -1.27 -11.89 -0.71
N GLU A 40 -1.42 -11.78 0.61
CA GLU A 40 -2.31 -12.64 1.40
C GLU A 40 -3.76 -12.17 1.30
N SER A 41 -3.98 -10.87 1.46
CA SER A 41 -5.31 -10.30 1.37
C SER A 41 -5.27 -8.84 0.97
N ALA A 42 -6.33 -8.39 0.33
CA ALA A 42 -6.58 -6.99 0.06
C ALA A 42 -8.06 -6.72 0.30
N THR A 43 -8.37 -5.74 1.14
CA THR A 43 -9.74 -5.49 1.62
C THR A 43 -10.01 -4.00 1.68
N VAL A 44 -11.20 -3.59 1.26
CA VAL A 44 -11.66 -2.21 1.47
C VAL A 44 -12.22 -2.11 2.88
N LEU A 45 -11.62 -1.23 3.69
CA LEU A 45 -12.04 -1.01 5.07
C LEU A 45 -13.28 -0.10 5.13
N PRO A 46 -14.03 -0.13 6.26
CA PRO A 46 -15.21 0.73 6.42
C PRO A 46 -14.92 2.22 6.28
N ASP A 47 -13.70 2.67 6.60
CA ASP A 47 -13.28 4.06 6.45
C ASP A 47 -12.83 4.41 5.02
N GLY A 48 -12.89 3.46 4.09
CA GLY A 48 -12.55 3.66 2.69
C GLY A 48 -11.09 3.41 2.33
N ARG A 49 -10.23 3.08 3.30
CA ARG A 49 -8.86 2.70 2.97
C ARG A 49 -8.82 1.27 2.43
N VAL A 50 -7.83 0.98 1.61
CA VAL A 50 -7.56 -0.38 1.15
C VAL A 50 -6.44 -0.95 2.00
N GLU A 51 -6.72 -2.03 2.71
CA GLU A 51 -5.72 -2.72 3.54
C GLU A 51 -5.17 -3.91 2.78
N VAL A 52 -3.84 -3.96 2.67
CA VAL A 52 -3.11 -5.02 1.97
C VAL A 52 -2.21 -5.72 2.98
N THR A 53 -2.30 -7.04 3.03
CA THR A 53 -1.43 -7.86 3.89
C THR A 53 -0.61 -8.83 3.06
N PHE A 54 0.62 -9.03 3.46
CA PHE A 54 1.50 -10.04 2.88
C PHE A 54 2.50 -10.53 3.92
N ILE A 55 3.06 -11.70 3.68
CA ILE A 55 4.04 -12.31 4.57
C ILE A 55 5.44 -12.12 3.99
N ILE A 56 6.32 -11.56 4.81
CA ILE A 56 7.75 -11.52 4.52
C ILE A 56 8.32 -12.84 5.03
N ASP A 57 8.36 -13.81 4.13
CA ASP A 57 8.88 -15.14 4.42
C ASP A 57 10.25 -15.29 3.78
N HIS A 58 11.25 -14.87 4.53
CA HIS A 58 12.63 -14.91 4.04
C HIS A 58 13.30 -16.20 4.51
N THR A 59 13.80 -16.97 3.55
CA THR A 59 14.37 -18.30 3.81
C THR A 59 15.76 -18.29 4.45
N VAL A 60 16.38 -17.13 4.52
CA VAL A 60 17.71 -17.00 5.14
C VAL A 60 17.57 -17.13 6.66
N THR A 61 18.33 -18.04 7.24
CA THR A 61 18.40 -18.18 8.68
C THR A 61 19.20 -17.04 9.30
N GLY A 62 18.84 -16.67 10.53
CA GLY A 62 19.48 -15.58 11.27
C GLY A 62 18.68 -14.29 11.24
N ASN A 63 19.29 -13.24 11.74
CA ASN A 63 18.64 -11.94 11.81
C ASN A 63 18.65 -11.25 10.44
N ILE A 64 17.50 -10.74 10.04
CA ILE A 64 17.38 -9.90 8.85
C ILE A 64 16.73 -8.57 9.21
N THR A 65 17.07 -7.53 8.47
CA THR A 65 16.40 -6.23 8.58
C THR A 65 15.80 -5.87 7.23
N VAL A 66 14.50 -5.66 7.21
CA VAL A 66 13.77 -5.18 6.04
C VAL A 66 13.80 -3.67 6.05
N THR A 67 14.31 -3.06 4.99
CA THR A 67 14.51 -1.61 4.91
C THR A 67 13.60 -0.92 3.91
N GLY A 68 12.89 -1.66 3.08
CA GLY A 68 11.98 -1.08 2.11
C GLY A 68 10.85 -2.02 1.75
N ILE A 69 9.70 -1.42 1.42
CA ILE A 69 8.50 -2.12 0.97
C ILE A 69 8.01 -1.43 -0.30
N GLU A 70 7.60 -2.24 -1.27
CA GLU A 70 6.95 -1.76 -2.50
C GLU A 70 5.74 -2.63 -2.82
N LEU A 71 4.71 -2.01 -3.40
CA LEU A 71 3.55 -2.71 -3.95
C LEU A 71 3.51 -2.48 -5.46
N TYR A 72 3.12 -3.52 -6.20
CA TYR A 72 3.04 -3.51 -7.66
C TYR A 72 1.68 -3.98 -8.13
N ASP A 73 1.24 -3.46 -9.27
CA ASP A 73 0.04 -3.92 -9.95
C ASP A 73 0.34 -5.08 -10.91
N HIS A 74 -0.70 -5.56 -11.60
CA HIS A 74 -0.56 -6.68 -12.54
C HIS A 74 0.24 -6.34 -13.80
N ASN A 75 0.44 -5.06 -14.07
CA ASN A 75 1.24 -4.59 -15.21
C ASN A 75 2.68 -4.27 -14.82
N GLY A 76 3.08 -4.53 -13.58
CA GLY A 76 4.42 -4.23 -13.10
C GLY A 76 4.63 -2.75 -12.75
N ILE A 77 3.56 -1.98 -12.64
CA ILE A 77 3.64 -0.57 -12.24
C ILE A 77 3.65 -0.50 -10.71
N ARG A 78 4.62 0.24 -10.18
CA ARG A 78 4.70 0.42 -8.73
C ARG A 78 3.54 1.29 -8.24
N ILE A 79 2.71 0.71 -7.36
CA ILE A 79 1.59 1.42 -6.73
C ILE A 79 2.10 2.38 -5.66
N GLY A 80 3.02 1.92 -4.83
CA GLY A 80 3.56 2.73 -3.76
C GLY A 80 4.78 2.08 -3.13
N SER A 81 5.44 2.84 -2.26
CA SER A 81 6.64 2.38 -1.56
C SER A 81 6.75 3.04 -0.20
N ARG A 82 7.51 2.41 0.67
CA ARG A 82 7.83 2.97 1.98
C ARG A 82 9.19 2.48 2.45
N THR A 83 9.94 3.39 3.06
CA THR A 83 11.15 3.04 3.81
C THR A 83 10.70 2.59 5.20
N VAL A 84 11.21 1.43 5.62
CA VAL A 84 10.88 0.83 6.92
C VAL A 84 12.16 0.34 7.59
N SER A 85 12.05 -0.05 8.84
CA SER A 85 13.12 -0.76 9.53
C SER A 85 12.47 -1.84 10.40
N ILE A 86 12.43 -3.05 9.87
CA ILE A 86 11.80 -4.19 10.53
C ILE A 86 12.87 -5.27 10.69
N THR A 87 13.21 -5.59 11.93
CA THR A 87 14.19 -6.63 12.23
C THR A 87 13.47 -7.91 12.64
N ARG A 88 13.81 -9.00 11.98
CA ARG A 88 13.40 -10.34 12.37
C ARG A 88 14.58 -11.03 13.01
N GLN A 89 14.39 -11.46 14.25
CA GLN A 89 15.39 -12.21 14.97
C GLN A 89 15.13 -13.70 14.80
N ASP A 90 16.11 -14.41 14.33
CA ASP A 90 16.16 -15.87 14.22
C ASP A 90 14.91 -16.50 13.58
N ALA A 91 15.00 -16.77 12.38
CA ALA A 91 13.97 -16.86 11.42
C ALA A 91 13.32 -18.22 11.24
N VAL A 92 12.45 -18.60 12.09
CA VAL A 92 11.53 -19.71 11.80
C VAL A 92 10.17 -19.20 11.30
N GLU A 93 9.83 -17.96 11.58
CA GLU A 93 8.52 -17.40 11.27
C GLU A 93 8.62 -16.20 10.34
N GLY A 94 7.64 -16.08 9.44
CA GLY A 94 7.49 -14.93 8.58
C GLY A 94 6.98 -13.72 9.36
N ILE A 95 7.19 -12.54 8.81
CA ILE A 95 6.63 -11.29 9.32
C ILE A 95 5.37 -10.99 8.54
N LEU A 96 4.23 -10.86 9.24
CA LEU A 96 3.01 -10.36 8.63
C LEU A 96 3.11 -8.84 8.53
N TYR A 97 3.12 -8.32 7.32
CA TYR A 97 3.14 -6.88 7.07
C TYR A 97 1.76 -6.41 6.60
N VAL A 98 1.29 -5.33 7.23
CA VAL A 98 0.00 -4.73 6.91
C VAL A 98 0.25 -3.30 6.47
N CYS A 99 -0.21 -2.94 5.29
CA CYS A 99 -0.17 -1.57 4.82
C CYS A 99 -1.54 -1.13 4.32
N ARG A 100 -1.74 0.18 4.26
CA ARG A 100 -3.01 0.77 3.87
C ARG A 100 -2.78 1.81 2.79
N LEU A 101 -3.67 1.78 1.80
CA LEU A 101 -3.72 2.75 0.72
C LEU A 101 -4.95 3.63 0.92
N SER A 102 -4.77 4.92 0.78
CA SER A 102 -5.87 5.88 0.96
C SER A 102 -6.13 6.63 -0.32
N LEU A 103 -7.39 6.71 -0.71
CA LEU A 103 -7.83 7.52 -1.83
C LEU A 103 -8.43 8.81 -1.28
N PHE A 104 -7.82 9.94 -1.65
CA PHE A 104 -8.24 11.26 -1.20
C PHE A 104 -8.73 12.09 -2.36
N GLN A 105 -9.69 12.98 -2.07
CA GLN A 105 -10.02 14.07 -2.97
C GLN A 105 -9.26 15.32 -2.54
N VAL A 106 -8.59 15.96 -3.52
CA VAL A 106 -7.98 17.26 -3.30
C VAL A 106 -9.05 18.32 -3.51
N VAL A 107 -9.35 19.08 -2.46
CA VAL A 107 -10.36 20.14 -2.52
C VAL A 107 -9.64 21.48 -2.40
N PRO A 108 -9.65 22.32 -3.46
CA PRO A 108 -9.09 23.68 -3.35
C PRO A 108 -9.89 24.46 -2.32
N ASN A 109 -9.21 25.16 -1.42
CA ASN A 109 -9.85 25.99 -0.44
C ASN A 109 -9.61 27.48 -0.73
N THR A 110 -10.34 28.34 -0.01
CA THR A 110 -10.24 29.79 -0.18
C THR A 110 -8.92 30.40 0.24
N SER A 111 -8.09 29.68 0.98
CA SER A 111 -6.76 30.13 1.35
C SER A 111 -5.70 29.83 0.27
N GLY A 112 -6.08 29.17 -0.82
CA GLY A 112 -5.19 28.85 -1.91
C GLY A 112 -4.35 27.59 -1.72
N THR A 113 -4.48 26.90 -0.61
CA THR A 113 -3.84 25.61 -0.38
C THR A 113 -4.80 24.48 -0.67
N GLY A 114 -4.34 23.41 -1.30
CA GLY A 114 -5.14 22.21 -1.47
C GLY A 114 -5.34 21.50 -0.14
N ALA A 115 -6.54 21.01 0.11
CA ALA A 115 -6.83 20.15 1.25
C ALA A 115 -7.09 18.74 0.75
N TYR A 116 -6.66 17.75 1.55
CA TYR A 116 -6.91 16.34 1.27
C TYR A 116 -7.95 15.83 2.25
N ASP A 117 -9.10 15.43 1.72
CA ASP A 117 -10.14 14.80 2.51
C ASP A 117 -10.12 13.29 2.27
N ALA A 118 -10.08 12.51 3.34
CA ALA A 118 -10.28 11.06 3.25
C ALA A 118 -11.77 10.80 2.99
N LEU A 119 -12.04 10.06 1.97
CA LEU A 119 -13.41 9.81 1.52
C LEU A 119 -13.86 8.38 1.77
#